data_8956c734c758d5465434ba2bb6793421
#
_entry.id   8956c734c758d5465434ba2bb6793421
#
_cell.length_a   1.000
_cell.length_b   1.000
_cell.length_c   1.000
_cell.angle_alpha   90.00
_cell.angle_beta   90.00
_cell.angle_gamma   90.00
#
_symmetry.space_group_name_H-M   'P 1'
#
loop_
_entity.id
_entity.type
_entity.pdbx_description
1 polymer ?
#
loop_
_entity_poly.entity_id
_entity_poly.type
_entity_poly.pdbx_seq_one_letter_code
_entity_poly.pdbx_strand_id
1 'polypeptide(L)'
;TGFAAKRNGVSGIVISGHAGRSVGKQFRYNNTLIGSVSVTAFREGTMADAAFVPASSLVTPSAKLANGAKIFYANENVFSAKTKIGIIGALTKDFNGELLDDGVTKYDYKTNVTICGLVVCKYNSVDGDSGAPIIKDYGSNNYELIGIHSSAEGALKYFSPYKAIKENLGLSGIIAG
;
A
#
# COMPACT_ATOMS: atom_id res chain seq x y z
N THR A 1 1.83 -4.59 -6.70
CA THR A 1 2.99 -3.94 -6.06
C THR A 1 2.72 -3.71 -4.59
N GLY A 2 3.76 -3.28 -3.86
CA GLY A 2 3.68 -3.04 -2.42
C GLY A 2 4.95 -2.41 -1.89
N PHE A 3 5.12 -2.41 -0.59
CA PHE A 3 6.34 -1.95 0.08
C PHE A 3 6.88 -3.01 1.04
N ALA A 4 8.18 -2.95 1.33
CA ALA A 4 8.82 -3.86 2.25
C ALA A 4 8.62 -3.43 3.71
N ALA A 5 8.29 -4.39 4.58
CA ALA A 5 8.01 -4.14 5.99
C ALA A 5 8.47 -5.30 6.89
N LYS A 6 8.46 -5.04 8.20
CA LYS A 6 8.67 -6.06 9.23
C LYS A 6 7.41 -6.24 10.08
N ARG A 7 7.12 -7.50 10.41
CA ARG A 7 6.07 -7.88 11.33
C ARG A 7 6.61 -8.96 12.27
N ASN A 8 6.60 -8.70 13.59
CA ASN A 8 7.15 -9.63 14.60
C ASN A 8 8.57 -10.13 14.24
N GLY A 9 9.45 -9.24 13.81
CA GLY A 9 10.81 -9.56 13.41
C GLY A 9 10.96 -10.20 12.01
N VAL A 10 9.88 -10.62 11.37
CA VAL A 10 9.90 -11.25 10.04
C VAL A 10 9.80 -10.18 8.95
N SER A 11 10.74 -10.21 8.00
CA SER A 11 10.72 -9.36 6.82
C SER A 11 9.74 -9.88 5.77
N GLY A 12 9.04 -8.97 5.09
CA GLY A 12 8.06 -9.32 4.08
C GLY A 12 7.64 -8.11 3.27
N ILE A 13 6.56 -8.27 2.53
CA ILE A 13 5.95 -7.20 1.75
C ILE A 13 4.50 -6.98 2.16
N VAL A 14 4.08 -5.72 2.12
CA VAL A 14 2.67 -5.33 2.21
C VAL A 14 2.13 -5.18 0.80
N ILE A 15 0.99 -5.77 0.56
CA ILE A 15 0.25 -5.72 -0.72
C ILE A 15 -1.18 -5.24 -0.47
N SER A 16 -1.96 -4.97 -1.53
CA SER A 16 -3.38 -4.70 -1.36
C SER A 16 -4.11 -5.89 -0.73
N GLY A 17 -5.02 -5.58 0.19
CA GLY A 17 -5.78 -6.60 0.92
C GLY A 17 -6.75 -7.37 0.02
N HIS A 18 -7.41 -6.71 -0.93
CA HIS A 18 -8.31 -7.40 -1.87
C HIS A 18 -7.57 -8.43 -2.74
N ALA A 19 -6.28 -8.22 -3.05
CA ALA A 19 -5.43 -9.23 -3.69
C ALA A 19 -5.00 -10.32 -2.70
N GLY A 20 -4.72 -9.94 -1.43
CA GLY A 20 -4.28 -10.81 -0.34
C GLY A 20 -5.38 -11.18 0.66
N ARG A 21 -6.65 -11.29 0.25
CA ARG A 21 -7.80 -11.50 1.14
C ARG A 21 -7.85 -12.85 1.87
N SER A 22 -7.08 -13.82 1.43
CA SER A 22 -7.07 -15.16 2.04
C SER A 22 -5.70 -15.48 2.63
N VAL A 23 -5.65 -15.75 3.94
CA VAL A 23 -4.45 -16.28 4.59
C VAL A 23 -4.04 -17.60 3.92
N GLY A 24 -2.74 -17.78 3.72
CA GLY A 24 -2.18 -18.93 2.99
C GLY A 24 -2.10 -18.75 1.47
N LYS A 25 -2.77 -17.74 0.88
CA LYS A 25 -2.66 -17.47 -0.56
C LYS A 25 -1.21 -17.15 -0.92
N GLN A 26 -0.68 -17.88 -1.91
CA GLN A 26 0.68 -17.68 -2.41
C GLN A 26 0.76 -16.50 -3.39
N PHE A 27 1.84 -15.75 -3.27
CA PHE A 27 2.25 -14.73 -4.22
C PHE A 27 3.52 -15.15 -4.93
N ARG A 28 3.52 -14.97 -6.26
CA ARG A 28 4.66 -15.28 -7.14
C ARG A 28 4.96 -14.09 -8.04
N TYR A 29 6.23 -13.94 -8.39
CA TYR A 29 6.71 -13.04 -9.43
C TYR A 29 7.66 -13.80 -10.35
N ASN A 30 7.36 -13.81 -11.64
CA ASN A 30 8.11 -14.59 -12.64
C ASN A 30 8.39 -16.04 -12.16
N ASN A 31 7.33 -16.74 -11.74
CA ASN A 31 7.35 -18.09 -11.15
C ASN A 31 8.12 -18.24 -9.82
N THR A 32 8.83 -17.21 -9.33
CA THR A 32 9.49 -17.25 -8.03
C THR A 32 8.46 -17.03 -6.92
N LEU A 33 8.43 -17.90 -5.93
CA LEU A 33 7.59 -17.74 -4.74
C LEU A 33 8.09 -16.56 -3.91
N ILE A 34 7.27 -15.52 -3.80
CA ILE A 34 7.52 -14.39 -2.89
C ILE A 34 7.23 -14.80 -1.45
N GLY A 35 6.08 -15.43 -1.23
CA GLY A 35 5.61 -15.87 0.07
C GLY A 35 4.12 -16.18 0.07
N SER A 36 3.57 -16.45 1.23
CA SER A 36 2.12 -16.65 1.44
C SER A 36 1.57 -15.62 2.41
N VAL A 37 0.35 -15.16 2.18
CA VAL A 37 -0.34 -14.21 3.07
C VAL A 37 -0.42 -14.78 4.48
N SER A 38 0.10 -14.07 5.47
CA SER A 38 0.04 -14.47 6.88
C SER A 38 -1.02 -13.71 7.67
N VAL A 39 -1.36 -12.50 7.23
CA VAL A 39 -2.42 -11.68 7.82
C VAL A 39 -3.01 -10.76 6.74
N THR A 40 -4.31 -10.53 6.83
CA THR A 40 -5.02 -9.58 5.97
C THR A 40 -5.93 -8.70 6.82
N ALA A 41 -5.97 -7.41 6.48
CA ALA A 41 -6.91 -6.45 7.02
C ALA A 41 -8.14 -6.26 6.12
N PHE A 42 -8.20 -6.95 4.97
CA PHE A 42 -9.30 -6.82 4.03
C PHE A 42 -10.51 -7.64 4.48
N ARG A 43 -11.37 -7.02 5.26
CA ARG A 43 -12.64 -7.58 5.77
C ARG A 43 -13.60 -6.45 6.09
N GLU A 44 -14.86 -6.77 6.30
CA GLU A 44 -15.93 -5.81 6.61
C GLU A 44 -15.57 -4.91 7.80
N GLY A 45 -15.73 -3.60 7.61
CA GLY A 45 -15.52 -2.58 8.64
C GLY A 45 -14.08 -2.30 9.02
N THR A 46 -13.09 -2.86 8.32
CA THR A 46 -11.67 -2.58 8.61
C THR A 46 -11.22 -1.23 8.04
N MET A 47 -10.14 -0.70 8.58
CA MET A 47 -9.58 0.59 8.20
C MET A 47 -8.40 0.48 7.20
N ALA A 48 -8.18 -0.68 6.60
CA ALA A 48 -7.11 -0.86 5.61
C ALA A 48 -7.43 -1.96 4.59
N ASP A 49 -7.22 -1.64 3.33
CA ASP A 49 -7.15 -2.61 2.23
C ASP A 49 -5.70 -3.06 2.08
N ALA A 50 -5.24 -3.92 2.99
CA ALA A 50 -3.85 -4.35 3.06
C ALA A 50 -3.71 -5.81 3.53
N ALA A 51 -2.64 -6.47 3.09
CA ALA A 51 -2.23 -7.78 3.56
C ALA A 51 -0.70 -7.88 3.67
N PHE A 52 -0.20 -8.71 4.60
CA PHE A 52 1.24 -8.94 4.77
C PHE A 52 1.62 -10.34 4.31
N VAL A 53 2.68 -10.39 3.51
CA VAL A 53 3.26 -11.60 2.95
C VAL A 53 4.70 -11.71 3.46
N PRO A 54 4.99 -12.58 4.42
CA PRO A 54 6.35 -12.92 4.80
C PRO A 54 7.15 -13.35 3.58
N ALA A 55 8.37 -12.85 3.43
CA ALA A 55 9.23 -13.22 2.33
C ALA A 55 9.68 -14.69 2.47
N SER A 56 9.63 -15.42 1.37
CA SER A 56 10.28 -16.74 1.29
C SER A 56 11.80 -16.59 1.32
N SER A 57 12.52 -17.70 1.52
CA SER A 57 14.00 -17.72 1.47
C SER A 57 14.57 -17.37 0.08
N LEU A 58 13.72 -17.32 -0.95
CA LEU A 58 14.12 -17.02 -2.32
C LEU A 58 14.16 -15.52 -2.64
N VAL A 59 13.64 -14.67 -1.74
CA VAL A 59 13.55 -13.23 -1.97
C VAL A 59 13.99 -12.44 -0.74
N THR A 60 14.63 -11.30 -0.99
CA THR A 60 15.02 -10.34 0.06
C THR A 60 14.23 -9.07 -0.14
N PRO A 61 13.27 -8.76 0.75
CA PRO A 61 12.56 -7.48 0.71
C PRO A 61 13.52 -6.31 0.87
N SER A 62 13.31 -5.26 0.09
CA SER A 62 14.15 -4.06 0.13
C SER A 62 13.30 -2.79 0.06
N ALA A 63 13.89 -1.68 0.45
CA ALA A 63 13.28 -0.35 0.36
C ALA A 63 13.07 0.14 -1.08
N LYS A 64 13.66 -0.52 -2.10
CA LYS A 64 13.60 -0.08 -3.49
C LYS A 64 12.20 -0.21 -4.07
N LEU A 65 11.77 0.84 -4.71
CA LEU A 65 10.54 0.92 -5.51
C LEU A 65 10.78 0.52 -6.98
N ALA A 66 9.72 0.39 -7.74
CA ALA A 66 9.77 0.01 -9.16
C ALA A 66 10.60 0.97 -10.04
N ASN A 67 10.76 2.23 -9.63
CA ASN A 67 11.59 3.21 -10.31
C ASN A 67 13.06 3.24 -9.85
N GLY A 68 13.44 2.33 -8.92
CA GLY A 68 14.78 2.28 -8.34
C GLY A 68 15.01 3.22 -7.15
N ALA A 69 14.12 4.16 -6.90
CA ALA A 69 14.16 5.02 -5.72
C ALA A 69 13.85 4.23 -4.45
N LYS A 70 14.07 4.86 -3.29
CA LYS A 70 13.90 4.20 -1.99
C LYS A 70 12.91 4.92 -1.11
N ILE A 71 12.20 4.16 -0.29
CA ILE A 71 11.45 4.65 0.85
C ILE A 71 12.40 4.76 2.03
N PHE A 72 12.55 5.96 2.60
CA PHE A 72 13.41 6.20 3.75
C PHE A 72 12.64 6.15 5.07
N TYR A 73 11.40 6.58 5.09
CA TYR A 73 10.53 6.53 6.26
C TYR A 73 9.06 6.45 5.87
N ALA A 74 8.22 6.18 6.83
CA ALA A 74 6.78 6.14 6.66
C ALA A 74 6.10 7.08 7.65
N ASN A 75 5.09 7.79 7.19
CA ASN A 75 4.38 8.78 7.97
C ASN A 75 3.06 8.22 8.52
N GLU A 76 2.89 8.37 9.82
CA GLU A 76 1.67 7.97 10.53
C GLU A 76 0.72 9.16 10.79
N ASN A 77 1.13 10.37 10.40
CA ASN A 77 0.32 11.57 10.62
C ASN A 77 -0.82 11.67 9.60
N VAL A 78 -1.87 12.35 10.01
CA VAL A 78 -2.96 12.75 9.11
C VAL A 78 -2.48 13.86 8.20
N PHE A 79 -2.78 13.75 6.93
CA PHE A 79 -2.45 14.74 5.92
C PHE A 79 -3.63 15.68 5.69
N SER A 80 -3.35 16.95 5.49
CA SER A 80 -4.36 17.93 5.11
C SER A 80 -4.69 17.88 3.61
N ALA A 81 -5.89 18.32 3.27
CA ALA A 81 -6.28 18.51 1.86
C ALA A 81 -5.25 19.38 1.13
N LYS A 82 -5.11 19.16 -0.17
CA LYS A 82 -4.11 19.77 -1.07
C LYS A 82 -2.65 19.33 -0.83
N THR A 83 -2.39 18.40 0.09
CA THR A 83 -1.05 17.78 0.19
C THR A 83 -0.70 17.12 -1.14
N LYS A 84 0.47 17.46 -1.68
CA LYS A 84 0.99 16.85 -2.92
C LYS A 84 1.48 15.44 -2.62
N ILE A 85 1.06 14.51 -3.46
CA ILE A 85 1.34 13.08 -3.32
C ILE A 85 1.67 12.48 -4.70
N GLY A 86 2.31 11.33 -4.68
CA GLY A 86 2.58 10.56 -5.89
C GLY A 86 2.25 9.08 -5.70
N ILE A 87 2.15 8.37 -6.82
CA ILE A 87 2.04 6.93 -6.86
C ILE A 87 3.23 6.34 -7.62
N ILE A 88 3.79 5.24 -7.11
CA ILE A 88 4.81 4.46 -7.80
C ILE A 88 4.32 3.03 -7.92
N GLY A 89 3.56 2.78 -8.96
CA GLY A 89 3.01 1.49 -9.30
C GLY A 89 3.92 0.67 -10.22
N ALA A 90 3.46 -0.52 -10.56
CA ALA A 90 4.11 -1.34 -11.57
C ALA A 90 3.89 -0.78 -12.99
N LEU A 91 2.76 -0.15 -13.20
CA LEU A 91 2.31 0.35 -14.51
C LEU A 91 2.29 1.87 -14.56
N THR A 92 2.04 2.54 -13.43
CA THR A 92 1.91 4.00 -13.37
C THR A 92 2.93 4.62 -12.44
N LYS A 93 3.47 5.77 -12.88
CA LYS A 93 4.22 6.72 -12.05
C LYS A 93 3.58 8.09 -12.24
N ASP A 94 3.05 8.67 -11.18
CA ASP A 94 2.48 10.01 -11.20
C ASP A 94 2.85 10.74 -9.91
N PHE A 95 3.46 11.91 -10.02
CA PHE A 95 3.88 12.78 -8.93
C PHE A 95 3.03 14.06 -8.84
N ASN A 96 1.99 14.18 -9.66
CA ASN A 96 1.11 15.36 -9.70
C ASN A 96 -0.18 15.15 -8.91
N GLY A 97 -0.21 14.14 -8.06
CA GLY A 97 -1.37 13.81 -7.25
C GLY A 97 -1.62 14.83 -6.14
N GLU A 98 -2.83 14.83 -5.66
CA GLU A 98 -3.29 15.71 -4.59
C GLU A 98 -4.29 15.00 -3.68
N LEU A 99 -4.09 15.12 -2.38
CA LEU A 99 -5.03 14.63 -1.37
C LEU A 99 -6.25 15.56 -1.31
N LEU A 100 -7.44 14.99 -1.28
CA LEU A 100 -8.70 15.73 -1.24
C LEU A 100 -9.36 15.67 0.12
N ASP A 101 -9.48 14.46 0.70
CA ASP A 101 -10.18 14.23 1.95
C ASP A 101 -9.67 12.95 2.61
N ASP A 102 -9.90 12.79 3.90
CA ASP A 102 -9.54 11.60 4.66
C ASP A 102 -10.73 11.02 5.43
N GLY A 103 -10.55 9.81 5.97
CA GLY A 103 -11.55 9.17 6.81
C GLY A 103 -12.80 8.68 6.09
N VAL A 104 -12.77 8.55 4.75
CA VAL A 104 -13.95 8.11 4.00
C VAL A 104 -14.16 6.61 4.10
N THR A 105 -15.43 6.22 4.02
CA THR A 105 -15.85 4.82 3.98
C THR A 105 -16.28 4.48 2.57
N LYS A 106 -15.77 3.36 2.04
CA LYS A 106 -16.10 2.89 0.70
C LYS A 106 -16.57 1.43 0.73
N TYR A 107 -17.70 1.18 0.11
CA TYR A 107 -18.19 -0.17 -0.18
C TYR A 107 -17.65 -0.65 -1.52
N ASP A 108 -17.02 -1.79 -1.54
CA ASP A 108 -16.56 -2.47 -2.76
C ASP A 108 -17.59 -3.50 -3.21
N TYR A 109 -18.36 -3.16 -4.24
CA TYR A 109 -19.40 -4.03 -4.81
C TYR A 109 -18.86 -5.35 -5.41
N LYS A 110 -17.58 -5.39 -5.79
CA LYS A 110 -16.97 -6.62 -6.36
C LYS A 110 -16.68 -7.66 -5.29
N THR A 111 -16.37 -7.22 -4.10
CA THR A 111 -15.97 -8.09 -2.98
C THR A 111 -16.98 -8.12 -1.86
N ASN A 112 -18.01 -7.25 -1.89
CA ASN A 112 -19.00 -7.04 -0.83
C ASN A 112 -18.34 -6.70 0.52
N VAL A 113 -17.33 -5.84 0.51
CA VAL A 113 -16.58 -5.42 1.71
C VAL A 113 -16.61 -3.91 1.83
N THR A 114 -16.91 -3.42 3.03
CA THR A 114 -16.80 -2.01 3.39
C THR A 114 -15.44 -1.75 4.02
N ILE A 115 -14.66 -0.84 3.44
CA ILE A 115 -13.39 -0.37 4.02
C ILE A 115 -13.58 1.05 4.53
N CYS A 116 -13.24 1.28 5.80
CA CYS A 116 -13.32 2.58 6.45
C CYS A 116 -11.97 3.30 6.44
N GLY A 117 -11.96 4.60 6.73
CA GLY A 117 -10.74 5.37 6.93
C GLY A 117 -9.82 5.47 5.71
N LEU A 118 -10.37 5.32 4.51
CA LEU A 118 -9.63 5.56 3.27
C LEU A 118 -9.42 7.05 3.05
N VAL A 119 -8.34 7.37 2.35
CA VAL A 119 -8.04 8.73 1.90
C VAL A 119 -8.42 8.88 0.45
N VAL A 120 -9.16 9.96 0.12
CA VAL A 120 -9.56 10.33 -1.25
C VAL A 120 -8.53 11.26 -1.84
N CYS A 121 -8.18 11.03 -3.08
CA CYS A 121 -7.16 11.80 -3.77
C CYS A 121 -7.37 11.79 -5.29
N LYS A 122 -6.54 12.56 -5.97
CA LYS A 122 -6.41 12.56 -7.43
C LYS A 122 -4.99 12.22 -7.80
N TYR A 123 -4.80 11.26 -8.65
CA TYR A 123 -3.58 10.92 -9.40
C TYR A 123 -3.97 9.95 -10.52
N ASN A 124 -3.08 9.73 -11.48
CA ASN A 124 -3.31 8.71 -12.49
C ASN A 124 -3.00 7.33 -11.91
N SER A 125 -3.88 6.37 -12.16
CA SER A 125 -3.65 4.95 -11.87
C SER A 125 -4.44 4.11 -12.85
N VAL A 126 -3.98 2.91 -13.09
CA VAL A 126 -4.63 1.92 -13.96
C VAL A 126 -4.83 0.61 -13.19
N ASP A 127 -5.66 -0.27 -13.75
CA ASP A 127 -5.84 -1.62 -13.20
C ASP A 127 -4.49 -2.35 -13.14
N GLY A 128 -4.19 -2.94 -11.97
CA GLY A 128 -2.88 -3.55 -11.68
C GLY A 128 -1.97 -2.70 -10.78
N ASP A 129 -2.29 -1.42 -10.54
CA ASP A 129 -1.57 -0.58 -9.57
C ASP A 129 -2.02 -0.83 -8.12
N SER A 130 -3.01 -1.67 -7.87
CA SER A 130 -3.43 -2.06 -6.52
C SER A 130 -2.24 -2.43 -5.63
N GLY A 131 -2.18 -1.85 -4.44
CA GLY A 131 -1.06 -1.98 -3.50
C GLY A 131 0.15 -1.10 -3.82
N ALA A 132 0.13 -0.32 -4.90
CA ALA A 132 1.22 0.61 -5.21
C ALA A 132 1.45 1.60 -4.07
N PRO A 133 2.70 1.84 -3.66
CA PRO A 133 3.04 2.87 -2.68
C PRO A 133 2.54 4.24 -3.09
N ILE A 134 1.85 4.91 -2.16
CA ILE A 134 1.55 6.33 -2.23
C ILE A 134 2.60 7.05 -1.41
N ILE A 135 3.22 8.04 -2.03
CA ILE A 135 4.40 8.67 -1.48
C ILE A 135 4.28 10.19 -1.46
N LYS A 136 5.08 10.79 -0.60
CA LYS A 136 5.41 12.20 -0.65
C LYS A 136 6.87 12.34 -1.08
N ASP A 137 7.10 13.17 -2.08
CA ASP A 137 8.43 13.39 -2.65
C ASP A 137 9.09 14.60 -1.96
N TYR A 138 10.27 14.39 -1.42
CA TYR A 138 11.12 15.45 -0.83
C TYR A 138 12.30 15.79 -1.71
N GLY A 139 12.33 15.31 -2.93
CA GLY A 139 13.43 15.48 -3.87
C GLY A 139 14.56 14.46 -3.68
N SER A 140 15.50 14.47 -4.60
CA SER A 140 16.70 13.60 -4.59
C SER A 140 16.38 12.09 -4.46
N ASN A 141 15.23 11.64 -5.00
CA ASN A 141 14.74 10.25 -4.90
C ASN A 141 14.50 9.76 -3.46
N ASN A 142 14.23 10.70 -2.54
CA ASN A 142 13.90 10.43 -1.14
C ASN A 142 12.39 10.46 -0.98
N TYR A 143 11.79 9.32 -0.71
CA TYR A 143 10.35 9.19 -0.59
C TYR A 143 9.91 8.82 0.81
N GLU A 144 8.84 9.47 1.23
CA GLU A 144 8.08 9.14 2.42
C GLU A 144 6.86 8.31 2.01
N LEU A 145 6.72 7.12 2.59
CA LEU A 145 5.52 6.31 2.41
C LEU A 145 4.37 6.90 3.22
N ILE A 146 3.24 7.13 2.58
CA ILE A 146 2.01 7.59 3.26
C ILE A 146 0.87 6.58 3.19
N GLY A 147 0.96 5.58 2.32
CA GLY A 147 -0.05 4.52 2.20
C GLY A 147 0.13 3.65 0.97
N ILE A 148 -0.91 2.88 0.63
CA ILE A 148 -0.98 2.10 -0.60
C ILE A 148 -2.30 2.33 -1.34
N HIS A 149 -2.21 2.36 -2.67
CA HIS A 149 -3.39 2.44 -3.55
C HIS A 149 -4.33 1.27 -3.33
N SER A 150 -5.61 1.58 -3.11
CA SER A 150 -6.67 0.59 -2.91
C SER A 150 -7.54 0.46 -4.16
N SER A 151 -8.19 1.53 -4.58
CA SER A 151 -9.18 1.49 -5.64
C SER A 151 -9.37 2.82 -6.34
N ALA A 152 -10.14 2.81 -7.42
CA ALA A 152 -10.50 3.99 -8.20
C ALA A 152 -12.00 4.02 -8.47
N GLU A 153 -12.56 5.24 -8.58
CA GLU A 153 -13.91 5.49 -9.02
C GLU A 153 -13.93 6.76 -9.85
N GLY A 154 -13.97 6.60 -11.16
CA GLY A 154 -13.80 7.72 -12.09
C GLY A 154 -12.45 8.43 -11.86
N ALA A 155 -12.51 9.75 -11.66
CA ALA A 155 -11.34 10.58 -11.39
C ALA A 155 -10.80 10.44 -9.95
N LEU A 156 -11.62 9.94 -9.04
CA LEU A 156 -11.24 9.77 -7.64
C LEU A 156 -10.45 8.48 -7.44
N LYS A 157 -9.44 8.57 -6.59
CA LYS A 157 -8.63 7.43 -6.17
C LYS A 157 -8.69 7.33 -4.66
N TYR A 158 -8.52 6.11 -4.16
CA TYR A 158 -8.59 5.81 -2.74
C TYR A 158 -7.33 5.06 -2.32
N PHE A 159 -6.76 5.43 -1.18
CA PHE A 159 -5.65 4.69 -0.62
C PHE A 159 -5.84 4.41 0.87
N SER A 160 -5.25 3.32 1.33
CA SER A 160 -5.16 3.00 2.75
C SER A 160 -3.98 3.74 3.36
N PRO A 161 -4.16 4.60 4.38
CA PRO A 161 -3.05 5.32 5.00
C PRO A 161 -2.13 4.36 5.78
N TYR A 162 -0.82 4.67 5.80
CA TYR A 162 0.18 3.80 6.43
C TYR A 162 -0.10 3.51 7.90
N LYS A 163 -0.60 4.48 8.67
CA LYS A 163 -0.99 4.28 10.06
C LYS A 163 -2.00 3.14 10.21
N ALA A 164 -3.09 3.18 9.44
CA ALA A 164 -4.11 2.14 9.47
C ALA A 164 -3.56 0.78 9.03
N ILE A 165 -2.69 0.75 8.01
CA ILE A 165 -2.02 -0.47 7.56
C ILE A 165 -1.16 -1.05 8.68
N LYS A 166 -0.32 -0.22 9.32
CA LYS A 166 0.57 -0.63 10.41
C LYS A 166 -0.19 -1.23 11.57
N GLU A 167 -1.24 -0.55 12.03
CA GLU A 167 -2.07 -0.98 13.16
C GLU A 167 -2.83 -2.28 12.84
N ASN A 168 -3.52 -2.34 11.70
CA ASN A 168 -4.36 -3.50 11.35
C ASN A 168 -3.56 -4.76 10.99
N LEU A 169 -2.34 -4.61 10.47
CA LEU A 169 -1.46 -5.75 10.18
C LEU A 169 -0.48 -6.06 11.31
N GLY A 170 -0.37 -5.21 12.34
CA GLY A 170 0.61 -5.36 13.42
C GLY A 170 2.05 -5.26 12.93
N LEU A 171 2.34 -4.29 12.05
CA LEU A 171 3.69 -4.08 11.54
C LEU A 171 4.60 -3.44 12.59
N SER A 172 5.84 -3.89 12.68
CA SER A 172 6.88 -3.24 13.50
C SER A 172 7.44 -1.99 12.82
N GLY A 173 7.39 -1.91 11.48
CA GLY A 173 7.84 -0.79 10.68
C GLY A 173 8.11 -1.19 9.23
N ILE A 174 8.52 -0.21 8.42
CA ILE A 174 8.99 -0.44 7.04
C ILE A 174 10.45 -0.94 7.04
N ILE A 175 10.85 -1.53 5.91
CA ILE A 175 12.27 -1.70 5.60
C ILE A 175 12.69 -0.47 4.82
N ALA A 176 13.48 0.40 5.47
CA ALA A 176 13.95 1.66 4.92
C ALA A 176 15.28 1.48 4.15
N GLY A 177 15.56 2.40 3.22
CA GLY A 177 16.78 2.40 2.39
C GLY A 177 17.87 3.35 2.83
#